data_67e7e8d7204fa6d549ea5dcf4ebf796a
#
_entry.id   67e7e8d7204fa6d549ea5dcf4ebf796a
#
_cell.length_a   1.000
_cell.length_b   1.000
_cell.length_c   1.000
_cell.angle_alpha   90.00
_cell.angle_beta   90.00
_cell.angle_gamma   90.00
#
_symmetry.space_group_name_H-M   'P 1'
#
loop_
_entity.id
_entity.type
_entity.pdbx_description
1 polymer ?
#
loop_
_entity_poly.entity_id
_entity_poly.type
_entity_poly.pdbx_seq_one_letter_code
_entity_poly.pdbx_strand_id
1 'polypeptide(L)'
;MFRNAFPFVLMILTLLIARQIYPYTSFMEPEVPDGFSIEMVVTDLGGPTCLEWYDEDTLIVCDRDDGRILLLDAGMNRTVLLSGLNKPHDIAITSEHIFVSEAGELVRFNHSGLENIGNKTTLISGIPIGNHQTNAVN
;
A
#
# COMPACT_ATOMS: atom_id res chain seq x y z
N MET A 1 -6.61 -56.52 -9.86
CA MET A 1 -5.83 -55.78 -8.82
C MET A 1 -5.42 -54.40 -9.37
N PHE A 2 -6.39 -53.55 -9.74
CA PHE A 2 -6.16 -52.19 -10.25
C PHE A 2 -7.31 -51.25 -9.79
N ARG A 3 -7.44 -51.01 -8.48
CA ARG A 3 -8.60 -50.26 -7.97
C ARG A 3 -8.30 -48.93 -7.31
N ASN A 4 -7.03 -48.48 -7.26
CA ASN A 4 -6.61 -47.28 -6.50
C ASN A 4 -5.77 -46.26 -7.28
N ALA A 5 -5.59 -46.40 -8.60
CA ALA A 5 -4.78 -45.41 -9.37
C ALA A 5 -5.60 -44.24 -9.95
N PHE A 6 -6.94 -44.38 -10.00
CA PHE A 6 -7.82 -43.37 -10.63
C PHE A 6 -7.89 -41.99 -9.90
N PRO A 7 -7.93 -41.90 -8.57
CA PRO A 7 -8.01 -40.60 -7.90
C PRO A 7 -6.72 -39.79 -8.00
N PHE A 8 -5.55 -40.46 -8.08
CA PHE A 8 -4.25 -39.78 -8.16
C PHE A 8 -4.01 -39.14 -9.54
N VAL A 9 -4.40 -39.82 -10.60
CA VAL A 9 -4.28 -39.32 -11.99
C VAL A 9 -5.23 -38.15 -12.22
N LEU A 10 -6.43 -38.18 -11.67
CA LEU A 10 -7.39 -37.10 -11.79
C LEU A 10 -6.92 -35.83 -11.00
N MET A 11 -6.30 -36.01 -9.83
CA MET A 11 -5.77 -34.92 -9.03
C MET A 11 -4.55 -34.24 -9.70
N ILE A 12 -3.68 -35.00 -10.34
CA ILE A 12 -2.55 -34.46 -11.12
C ILE A 12 -3.04 -33.73 -12.36
N LEU A 13 -4.08 -34.25 -13.05
CA LEU A 13 -4.64 -33.61 -14.22
C LEU A 13 -5.34 -32.28 -13.88
N THR A 14 -6.06 -32.21 -12.76
CA THR A 14 -6.66 -30.96 -12.27
C THR A 14 -5.63 -29.92 -11.84
N LEU A 15 -4.50 -30.33 -11.25
CA LEU A 15 -3.39 -29.44 -10.93
C LEU A 15 -2.66 -28.91 -12.18
N LEU A 16 -2.54 -29.73 -13.23
CA LEU A 16 -1.97 -29.33 -14.52
C LEU A 16 -2.89 -28.37 -15.30
N ILE A 17 -4.21 -28.59 -15.25
CA ILE A 17 -5.19 -27.70 -15.89
C ILE A 17 -5.28 -26.38 -15.14
N ALA A 18 -5.24 -26.38 -13.79
CA ALA A 18 -5.23 -25.15 -13.00
C ALA A 18 -4.00 -24.27 -13.30
N ARG A 19 -2.86 -24.87 -13.66
CA ARG A 19 -1.66 -24.13 -14.09
C ARG A 19 -1.77 -23.49 -15.47
N GLN A 20 -2.67 -23.98 -16.34
CA GLN A 20 -2.87 -23.44 -17.68
C GLN A 20 -3.98 -22.38 -17.78
N ILE A 21 -4.84 -22.23 -16.74
CA ILE A 21 -5.99 -21.33 -16.77
C ILE A 21 -5.68 -19.95 -16.19
N TYR A 22 -4.58 -19.80 -15.45
CA TYR A 22 -4.08 -18.49 -15.07
C TYR A 22 -2.95 -18.11 -16.03
N PRO A 23 -3.21 -17.32 -17.08
CA PRO A 23 -2.12 -16.66 -17.75
C PRO A 23 -1.40 -15.86 -16.67
N TYR A 24 -0.15 -16.18 -16.41
CA TYR A 24 0.75 -15.22 -15.78
C TYR A 24 0.55 -13.93 -16.57
N THR A 25 -0.07 -12.93 -15.96
CA THR A 25 0.07 -11.58 -16.45
C THR A 25 1.58 -11.37 -16.41
N SER A 26 2.22 -11.45 -17.57
CA SER A 26 3.61 -11.06 -17.70
C SER A 26 3.64 -9.59 -17.30
N PHE A 27 4.04 -9.32 -16.05
CA PHE A 27 4.49 -7.99 -15.71
C PHE A 27 5.62 -7.72 -16.70
N MET A 28 5.40 -6.82 -17.65
CA MET A 28 6.48 -6.32 -18.45
C MET A 28 7.44 -5.67 -17.45
N GLU A 29 8.63 -6.23 -17.30
CA GLU A 29 9.67 -5.56 -16.52
C GLU A 29 9.87 -4.18 -17.11
N PRO A 30 9.78 -3.11 -16.31
CA PRO A 30 9.99 -1.77 -16.81
C PRO A 30 11.42 -1.66 -17.35
N GLU A 31 11.56 -1.14 -18.55
CA GLU A 31 12.88 -0.83 -19.12
C GLU A 31 13.46 0.42 -18.44
N VAL A 32 14.70 0.31 -17.97
CA VAL A 32 15.44 1.43 -17.38
C VAL A 32 16.67 1.76 -18.23
N PRO A 33 17.12 3.03 -18.28
CA PRO A 33 18.33 3.43 -18.99
C PRO A 33 19.58 2.74 -18.45
N ASP A 34 20.62 2.67 -19.27
CA ASP A 34 21.93 2.16 -18.86
C ASP A 34 22.47 2.88 -17.62
N GLY A 35 22.95 2.12 -16.65
CA GLY A 35 23.45 2.61 -15.38
C GLY A 35 22.37 2.75 -14.28
N PHE A 36 21.11 2.44 -14.59
CA PHE A 36 20.03 2.36 -13.61
C PHE A 36 19.60 0.92 -13.41
N SER A 37 19.09 0.63 -12.22
CA SER A 37 18.44 -0.64 -11.88
C SER A 37 17.09 -0.38 -11.25
N ILE A 38 16.17 -1.33 -11.37
CA ILE A 38 14.88 -1.30 -10.71
C ILE A 38 14.77 -2.50 -9.78
N GLU A 39 14.30 -2.27 -8.58
CA GLU A 39 14.07 -3.30 -7.58
C GLU A 39 12.65 -3.18 -7.02
N MET A 40 11.99 -4.32 -6.85
CA MET A 40 10.69 -4.37 -6.19
C MET A 40 10.89 -4.40 -4.68
N VAL A 41 10.54 -3.31 -4.01
CA VAL A 41 10.75 -3.13 -2.57
C VAL A 41 9.64 -3.79 -1.75
N VAL A 42 8.38 -3.62 -2.19
CA VAL A 42 7.19 -4.14 -1.49
C VAL A 42 6.07 -4.45 -2.48
N THR A 43 5.26 -5.47 -2.17
CA THR A 43 4.09 -5.90 -2.96
C THR A 43 2.81 -5.77 -2.14
N ASP A 44 1.66 -6.10 -2.74
CA ASP A 44 0.35 -6.20 -2.07
C ASP A 44 -0.08 -4.91 -1.36
N LEU A 45 0.13 -3.76 -2.05
CA LEU A 45 -0.43 -2.47 -1.67
C LEU A 45 -1.72 -2.23 -2.48
N GLY A 46 -2.75 -1.71 -1.82
CA GLY A 46 -4.06 -1.42 -2.41
C GLY A 46 -4.13 -0.14 -3.24
N GLY A 47 -3.01 0.37 -3.72
CA GLY A 47 -2.90 1.58 -4.54
C GLY A 47 -2.10 2.67 -3.84
N PRO A 48 -0.76 2.58 -3.81
CA PRO A 48 0.09 3.55 -3.14
C PRO A 48 0.01 4.91 -3.83
N THR A 49 -0.17 5.98 -3.05
CA THR A 49 -0.32 7.36 -3.55
C THR A 49 0.73 8.30 -3.01
N CYS A 50 1.27 8.05 -1.82
CA CYS A 50 2.34 8.85 -1.24
C CYS A 50 3.49 7.97 -0.74
N LEU A 51 4.65 8.55 -0.67
CA LEU A 51 5.87 7.96 -0.16
C LEU A 51 6.68 9.06 0.52
N GLU A 52 6.97 8.92 1.82
CA GLU A 52 7.71 9.89 2.63
C GLU A 52 8.69 9.18 3.55
N TRP A 53 9.92 9.71 3.70
CA TRP A 53 10.85 9.25 4.70
C TRP A 53 10.54 9.91 6.05
N TYR A 54 10.27 9.09 7.06
CA TYR A 54 10.12 9.56 8.43
C TYR A 54 11.49 9.80 9.08
N ASP A 55 12.41 8.88 8.86
CA ASP A 55 13.82 8.92 9.25
C ASP A 55 14.67 8.10 8.25
N GLU A 56 15.95 7.85 8.60
CA GLU A 56 16.89 7.12 7.72
C GLU A 56 16.47 5.66 7.43
N ASP A 57 15.67 5.05 8.32
CA ASP A 57 15.32 3.64 8.31
C ASP A 57 13.81 3.36 8.16
N THR A 58 12.97 4.41 8.18
CA THR A 58 11.52 4.27 8.19
C THR A 58 10.88 5.02 7.04
N LEU A 59 10.22 4.27 6.15
CA LEU A 59 9.47 4.79 5.02
C LEU A 59 7.97 4.74 5.33
N ILE A 60 7.26 5.82 4.99
CA ILE A 60 5.82 5.92 5.12
C ILE A 60 5.16 5.79 3.77
N VAL A 61 4.08 5.02 3.69
CA VAL A 61 3.32 4.79 2.45
C VAL A 61 1.83 5.03 2.69
N CYS A 62 1.20 5.86 1.86
CA CYS A 62 -0.24 5.95 1.79
C CYS A 62 -0.80 4.80 0.94
N ASP A 63 -1.48 3.86 1.56
CA ASP A 63 -2.16 2.75 0.91
C ASP A 63 -3.64 3.13 0.71
N ARG A 64 -3.90 3.81 -0.41
CA ARG A 64 -5.14 4.55 -0.68
C ARG A 64 -6.38 3.67 -0.64
N ASP A 65 -6.39 2.58 -1.39
CA ASP A 65 -7.61 1.79 -1.59
C ASP A 65 -7.95 0.97 -0.34
N ASP A 66 -6.95 0.65 0.48
CA ASP A 66 -7.13 0.02 1.79
C ASP A 66 -7.37 1.03 2.92
N GLY A 67 -7.32 2.33 2.63
CA GLY A 67 -7.61 3.40 3.59
C GLY A 67 -6.68 3.43 4.79
N ARG A 68 -5.38 3.23 4.58
CA ARG A 68 -4.39 3.15 5.66
C ARG A 68 -3.08 3.85 5.31
N ILE A 69 -2.33 4.17 6.34
CA ILE A 69 -0.93 4.59 6.25
C ILE A 69 -0.08 3.46 6.83
N LEU A 70 0.95 3.08 6.11
CA LEU A 70 1.90 2.03 6.49
C LEU A 70 3.25 2.63 6.83
N LEU A 71 3.93 2.01 7.78
CA LEU A 71 5.36 2.15 8.01
C LEU A 71 6.07 0.94 7.42
N LEU A 72 7.17 1.17 6.73
CA LEU A 72 8.11 0.14 6.28
C LEU A 72 9.43 0.40 7.01
N ASP A 73 9.91 -0.58 7.76
CA ASP A 73 11.23 -0.53 8.39
C ASP A 73 12.36 -0.81 7.39
N ALA A 74 13.62 -0.72 7.82
CA ALA A 74 14.79 -1.01 6.99
C ALA A 74 14.78 -2.44 6.38
N GLY A 75 14.06 -3.37 6.98
CA GLY A 75 13.83 -4.72 6.47
C GLY A 75 12.58 -4.84 5.60
N MET A 76 11.92 -3.72 5.28
CA MET A 76 10.65 -3.64 4.56
C MET A 76 9.49 -4.39 5.24
N ASN A 77 9.60 -4.61 6.56
CA ASN A 77 8.47 -5.13 7.32
C ASN A 77 7.41 -4.04 7.49
N ARG A 78 6.14 -4.43 7.30
CA ARG A 78 5.01 -3.50 7.32
C ARG A 78 4.35 -3.43 8.68
N THR A 79 4.10 -2.21 9.14
CA THR A 79 3.25 -1.91 10.30
C THR A 79 2.20 -0.89 9.90
N VAL A 80 0.95 -1.09 10.34
CA VAL A 80 -0.13 -0.11 10.10
C VAL A 80 0.02 1.03 11.11
N LEU A 81 0.30 2.23 10.61
CA LEU A 81 0.37 3.44 11.43
C LEU A 81 -1.03 4.03 11.68
N LEU A 82 -1.82 4.20 10.62
CA LEU A 82 -3.18 4.71 10.66
C LEU A 82 -4.08 3.85 9.79
N SER A 83 -5.35 3.72 10.18
CA SER A 83 -6.38 3.00 9.42
C SER A 83 -7.73 3.72 9.48
N GLY A 84 -8.68 3.28 8.64
CA GLY A 84 -10.01 3.89 8.57
C GLY A 84 -10.01 5.25 7.91
N LEU A 85 -9.04 5.53 7.05
CA LEU A 85 -8.91 6.73 6.26
C LEU A 85 -9.73 6.63 4.97
N ASN A 86 -10.22 7.76 4.49
CA ASN A 86 -10.98 7.82 3.24
C ASN A 86 -10.05 8.11 2.05
N LYS A 87 -9.46 7.05 1.47
CA LYS A 87 -8.55 7.17 0.33
C LYS A 87 -7.44 8.21 0.58
N PRO A 88 -6.51 7.95 1.49
CA PRO A 88 -5.42 8.88 1.75
C PRO A 88 -4.57 9.12 0.51
N HIS A 89 -4.22 10.38 0.25
CA HIS A 89 -3.47 10.80 -0.92
C HIS A 89 -2.08 11.29 -0.61
N ASP A 90 -1.92 11.93 0.56
CA ASP A 90 -0.64 12.49 0.97
C ASP A 90 -0.55 12.64 2.49
N ILE A 91 0.65 12.74 3.02
CA ILE A 91 0.93 12.85 4.45
C ILE A 91 2.06 13.87 4.68
N ALA A 92 1.93 14.64 5.74
CA ALA A 92 3.00 15.46 6.28
C ALA A 92 3.11 15.25 7.79
N ILE A 93 4.34 15.11 8.30
CA ILE A 93 4.59 14.85 9.71
C ILE A 93 5.46 15.95 10.28
N THR A 94 5.04 16.48 11.42
CA THR A 94 5.80 17.42 12.25
C THR A 94 6.15 16.75 13.59
N SER A 95 6.79 17.47 14.50
CA SER A 95 7.09 16.94 15.84
C SER A 95 5.86 16.61 16.70
N GLU A 96 4.69 17.20 16.39
CA GLU A 96 3.48 17.08 17.22
C GLU A 96 2.25 16.62 16.47
N HIS A 97 2.28 16.67 15.12
CA HIS A 97 1.11 16.44 14.30
C HIS A 97 1.42 15.60 13.06
N ILE A 98 0.47 14.77 12.73
CA ILE A 98 0.39 14.08 11.43
C ILE A 98 -0.80 14.69 10.68
N PHE A 99 -0.55 15.22 9.49
CA PHE A 99 -1.57 15.71 8.58
C PHE A 99 -1.76 14.70 7.46
N VAL A 100 -3.00 14.39 7.13
CA VAL A 100 -3.32 13.48 6.02
C VAL A 100 -4.36 14.14 5.14
N SER A 101 -4.06 14.24 3.84
CA SER A 101 -5.08 14.57 2.86
C SER A 101 -5.85 13.32 2.45
N GLU A 102 -7.16 13.39 2.58
CA GLU A 102 -8.09 12.33 2.24
C GLU A 102 -9.03 12.77 1.12
N ALA A 103 -9.82 11.83 0.57
CA ALA A 103 -10.87 12.17 -0.37
C ALA A 103 -11.89 13.11 0.30
N GLY A 104 -11.85 14.38 -0.09
CA GLY A 104 -12.76 15.43 0.37
C GLY A 104 -12.38 16.14 1.67
N GLU A 105 -11.29 15.74 2.33
CA GLU A 105 -10.91 16.28 3.64
C GLU A 105 -9.40 16.44 3.81
N LEU A 106 -9.00 17.40 4.65
CA LEU A 106 -7.70 17.45 5.31
C LEU A 106 -7.92 17.15 6.80
N VAL A 107 -7.20 16.16 7.30
CA VAL A 107 -7.31 15.72 8.69
C VAL A 107 -5.98 15.80 9.42
N ARG A 108 -6.04 15.87 10.73
CA ARG A 108 -4.89 15.94 11.62
C ARG A 108 -5.02 14.95 12.76
N PHE A 109 -3.90 14.36 13.13
CA PHE A 109 -3.70 13.59 14.35
C PHE A 109 -2.61 14.24 15.19
N ASN A 110 -2.81 14.35 16.49
CA ASN A 110 -1.72 14.72 17.40
C ASN A 110 -0.88 13.47 17.68
N HIS A 111 0.42 13.60 17.86
CA HIS A 111 1.27 12.48 18.24
C HIS A 111 2.42 12.90 19.15
N SER A 112 2.95 11.95 19.90
CA SER A 112 4.18 12.08 20.69
C SER A 112 5.12 10.90 20.39
N GLY A 113 5.30 10.59 19.12
CA GLY A 113 5.94 9.39 18.58
C GLY A 113 4.93 8.58 17.77
N LEU A 114 5.42 7.75 16.85
CA LEU A 114 4.55 6.99 15.94
C LEU A 114 3.76 5.88 16.65
N GLU A 115 4.17 5.47 17.83
CA GLU A 115 3.46 4.52 18.69
C GLU A 115 2.34 5.15 19.53
N ASN A 116 2.26 6.49 19.59
CA ASN A 116 1.27 7.20 20.40
C ASN A 116 0.58 8.29 19.61
N ILE A 117 -0.43 7.87 18.83
CA ILE A 117 -1.20 8.74 17.94
C ILE A 117 -2.59 8.96 18.53
N GLY A 118 -2.99 10.22 18.60
CA GLY A 118 -4.29 10.64 19.11
C GLY A 118 -5.42 10.48 18.09
N ASN A 119 -6.58 11.02 18.44
CA ASN A 119 -7.77 10.93 17.60
C ASN A 119 -7.68 11.83 16.36
N LYS A 120 -8.37 11.41 15.30
CA LYS A 120 -8.58 12.17 14.06
C LYS A 120 -9.35 13.47 14.34
N THR A 121 -8.87 14.57 13.77
CA THR A 121 -9.55 15.88 13.76
C THR A 121 -9.62 16.36 12.32
N THR A 122 -10.82 16.61 11.78
CA THR A 122 -11.00 17.20 10.47
C THR A 122 -10.71 18.70 10.55
N LEU A 123 -9.77 19.17 9.73
CA LEU A 123 -9.39 20.59 9.63
C LEU A 123 -10.15 21.28 8.50
N ILE A 124 -10.26 20.62 7.37
CA ILE A 124 -10.97 21.12 6.17
C ILE A 124 -11.85 19.99 5.66
N SER A 125 -13.08 20.31 5.28
CA SER A 125 -14.02 19.38 4.64
C SER A 125 -14.61 19.99 3.37
N GLY A 126 -15.23 19.16 2.52
CA GLY A 126 -15.85 19.61 1.28
C GLY A 126 -14.85 19.95 0.18
N ILE A 127 -13.63 19.43 0.23
CA ILE A 127 -12.67 19.53 -0.87
C ILE A 127 -13.27 18.76 -2.07
N PRO A 128 -13.32 19.38 -3.28
CA PRO A 128 -13.90 18.72 -4.45
C PRO A 128 -13.23 17.37 -4.74
N ILE A 129 -14.05 16.36 -4.97
CA ILE A 129 -13.61 15.00 -5.33
C ILE A 129 -13.74 14.84 -6.84
N GLY A 130 -12.65 14.48 -7.53
CA GLY A 130 -12.63 14.27 -8.97
C GLY A 130 -11.87 13.00 -9.36
N ASN A 131 -11.84 12.70 -10.66
CA ASN A 131 -11.14 11.51 -11.19
C ASN A 131 -9.62 11.55 -11.03
N HIS A 132 -9.05 12.73 -10.80
CA HIS A 132 -7.62 12.97 -10.56
C HIS A 132 -7.49 13.84 -9.31
N GLN A 133 -7.66 13.23 -8.13
CA GLN A 133 -7.35 13.90 -6.88
C GLN A 133 -5.86 13.84 -6.59
N THR A 134 -5.23 15.00 -6.56
CA THR A 134 -3.87 15.19 -6.04
C THR A 134 -3.96 16.29 -4.99
N ASN A 135 -4.22 15.92 -3.75
CA ASN A 135 -4.22 16.83 -2.62
C ASN A 135 -2.88 16.68 -1.87
N ALA A 136 -1.85 17.37 -2.36
CA ALA A 136 -0.55 17.39 -1.68
C ALA A 136 -0.61 18.22 -0.40
N VAL A 137 0.07 17.79 0.63
CA VAL A 137 0.25 18.48 1.93
C VAL A 137 1.74 18.70 2.15
N ASN A 138 2.17 19.97 2.15
CA ASN A 138 3.55 20.37 2.41
C ASN A 138 3.62 21.27 3.65
#